data_a91bf6006f4756833ba491e44de6c47c
#
_entry.id   a91bf6006f4756833ba491e44de6c47c
#
_cell.length_a   1.000
_cell.length_b   1.000
_cell.length_c   1.000
_cell.angle_alpha   90.00
_cell.angle_beta   90.00
_cell.angle_gamma   90.00
#
_symmetry.space_group_name_H-M   'P 1'
#
loop_
_entity.id
_entity.type
_entity.pdbx_description
1 polymer ?
#
loop_
_entity_poly.entity_id
_entity_poly.type
_entity_poly.pdbx_seq_one_letter_code
_entity_poly.pdbx_strand_id
1 'polypeptide(L)'
;MFVSVDLGNSRIMMMAAERQSDGTLKVLALETEETPAECIQHGIVKKPADVALLLASMAKKLENRLELQLGKKYDINSFYTAVNGRSLRSVRGNVSRTFSTSTEITQGELSFLRNDLRDEINTDKALYSITNEEYIVDGEHVREPNGIVCREIAANYLIVLGRADIQDNLAKCVDRAVQFTDVNYETLAPIAMADAVLTADDK
;
A
#
# COMPACT_ATOMS: atom_id res chain seq x y z
N MET A 1 16.92 2.92 -6.85
CA MET A 1 16.27 1.75 -7.43
C MET A 1 15.30 1.19 -6.40
N PHE A 2 14.15 0.72 -6.80
CA PHE A 2 13.20 -0.04 -5.99
C PHE A 2 12.72 -1.25 -6.77
N VAL A 3 12.23 -2.25 -6.06
CA VAL A 3 11.69 -3.48 -6.65
C VAL A 3 10.21 -3.58 -6.27
N SER A 4 9.36 -3.93 -7.22
CA SER A 4 7.95 -4.22 -6.98
C SER A 4 7.60 -5.64 -7.42
N VAL A 5 6.64 -6.24 -6.71
CA VAL A 5 6.15 -7.59 -7.00
C VAL A 5 4.63 -7.56 -7.13
N ASP A 6 4.13 -8.06 -8.24
CA ASP A 6 2.71 -8.36 -8.42
C ASP A 6 2.46 -9.86 -8.24
N LEU A 7 1.63 -10.20 -7.26
CA LEU A 7 1.29 -11.57 -6.88
C LEU A 7 -0.05 -11.99 -7.51
N GLY A 8 -0.01 -12.26 -8.81
CA GLY A 8 -1.20 -12.67 -9.56
C GLY A 8 -1.54 -14.16 -9.44
N ASN A 9 -2.80 -14.52 -9.72
CA ASN A 9 -3.26 -15.91 -9.70
C ASN A 9 -2.63 -16.78 -10.78
N SER A 10 -2.34 -16.19 -11.95
CA SER A 10 -1.79 -16.90 -13.12
C SER A 10 -0.30 -16.68 -13.30
N ARG A 11 0.20 -15.52 -12.88
CA ARG A 11 1.61 -15.16 -12.98
C ARG A 11 2.03 -14.25 -11.84
N ILE A 12 3.30 -14.34 -11.47
CA ILE A 12 3.97 -13.38 -10.59
C ILE A 12 4.91 -12.56 -11.46
N MET A 13 4.94 -11.25 -11.24
CA MET A 13 5.86 -10.33 -11.91
C MET A 13 6.71 -9.62 -10.88
N MET A 14 8.02 -9.53 -11.14
CA MET A 14 8.97 -8.79 -10.30
C MET A 14 9.72 -7.79 -11.19
N MET A 15 9.62 -6.51 -10.85
CA MET A 15 10.15 -5.41 -11.64
C MET A 15 11.11 -4.56 -10.83
N ALA A 16 12.28 -4.28 -11.37
CA ALA A 16 13.19 -3.26 -10.86
C ALA A 16 13.02 -1.96 -11.64
N ALA A 17 12.89 -0.84 -10.95
CA ALA A 17 12.73 0.47 -11.54
C ALA A 17 13.49 1.56 -10.78
N GLU A 18 13.71 2.68 -11.44
CA GLU A 18 14.34 3.88 -10.89
C GLU A 18 13.50 5.11 -11.20
N ARG A 19 13.32 5.97 -10.19
CA ARG A 19 12.63 7.24 -10.39
C ARG A 19 13.59 8.22 -11.07
N GLN A 20 13.14 8.83 -12.15
CA GLN A 20 13.84 9.88 -12.86
C GLN A 20 13.58 11.26 -12.22
N SER A 21 14.39 12.26 -12.58
CA SER A 21 14.26 13.62 -12.06
C SER A 21 12.94 14.32 -12.46
N ASP A 22 12.34 13.90 -13.55
CA ASP A 22 11.03 14.39 -14.04
C ASP A 22 9.84 13.68 -13.37
N GLY A 23 10.09 12.78 -12.41
CA GLY A 23 9.08 12.00 -11.70
C GLY A 23 8.65 10.71 -12.42
N THR A 24 9.06 10.47 -13.65
CA THR A 24 8.77 9.23 -14.37
C THR A 24 9.54 8.04 -13.80
N LEU A 25 9.07 6.84 -14.10
CA LEU A 25 9.72 5.59 -13.72
C LEU A 25 10.39 4.95 -14.92
N LYS A 26 11.69 4.72 -14.81
CA LYS A 26 12.45 3.93 -15.78
C LYS A 26 12.51 2.50 -15.31
N VAL A 27 11.89 1.58 -16.07
CA VAL A 27 12.02 0.14 -15.83
C VAL A 27 13.42 -0.30 -16.23
N LEU A 28 14.13 -0.92 -15.29
CA LEU A 28 15.48 -1.43 -15.50
C LEU A 28 15.46 -2.89 -15.91
N ALA A 29 14.67 -3.72 -15.23
CA ALA A 29 14.52 -5.13 -15.54
C ALA A 29 13.15 -5.66 -15.06
N LEU A 30 12.69 -6.72 -15.71
CA LEU A 30 11.42 -7.40 -15.39
C LEU A 30 11.62 -8.91 -15.48
N GLU A 31 11.15 -9.63 -14.48
CA GLU A 31 10.99 -11.08 -14.46
C GLU A 31 9.52 -11.45 -14.33
N THR A 32 9.13 -12.50 -15.03
CA THR A 32 7.76 -13.02 -14.97
C THR A 32 7.80 -14.54 -14.90
N GLU A 33 7.06 -15.11 -13.97
CA GLU A 33 6.93 -16.56 -13.80
C GLU A 33 5.45 -16.95 -13.68
N GLU A 34 5.12 -18.15 -14.13
CA GLU A 34 3.79 -18.70 -13.92
C GLU A 34 3.59 -19.00 -12.43
N THR A 35 2.43 -18.61 -11.90
CA THR A 35 2.06 -18.96 -10.53
C THR A 35 1.74 -20.45 -10.47
N PRO A 36 2.43 -21.24 -9.63
CA PRO A 36 2.10 -22.64 -9.47
C PRO A 36 0.65 -22.84 -9.02
N ALA A 37 0.05 -23.92 -9.47
CA ALA A 37 -1.37 -24.20 -9.20
C ALA A 37 -1.71 -24.10 -7.69
N GLU A 38 -2.79 -23.41 -7.39
CA GLU A 38 -3.32 -23.20 -6.04
C GLU A 38 -2.43 -22.38 -5.08
N CYS A 39 -1.28 -21.85 -5.55
CA CYS A 39 -0.40 -21.06 -4.68
C CYS A 39 -0.98 -19.70 -4.33
N ILE A 40 -1.68 -19.07 -5.29
CA ILE A 40 -2.38 -17.79 -5.10
C ILE A 40 -3.79 -17.92 -5.64
N GLN A 41 -4.78 -17.59 -4.83
CA GLN A 41 -6.18 -17.63 -5.20
C GLN A 41 -6.91 -16.38 -4.73
N HIS A 42 -7.60 -15.71 -5.65
CA HIS A 42 -8.34 -14.48 -5.37
C HIS A 42 -7.49 -13.38 -4.70
N GLY A 43 -6.21 -13.29 -5.08
CA GLY A 43 -5.27 -12.33 -4.52
C GLY A 43 -4.69 -12.73 -3.16
N ILE A 44 -4.96 -13.95 -2.66
CA ILE A 44 -4.48 -14.45 -1.37
C ILE A 44 -3.46 -15.54 -1.60
N VAL A 45 -2.28 -15.40 -1.00
CA VAL A 45 -1.27 -16.46 -0.96
C VAL A 45 -1.79 -17.63 -0.13
N LYS A 46 -1.90 -18.82 -0.74
CA LYS A 46 -2.39 -20.05 -0.10
C LYS A 46 -1.26 -20.98 0.32
N LYS A 47 -0.18 -21.00 -0.46
CA LYS A 47 1.01 -21.83 -0.21
C LYS A 47 2.25 -20.92 -0.02
N PRO A 48 2.45 -20.30 1.16
CA PRO A 48 3.54 -19.35 1.37
C PRO A 48 4.93 -19.91 1.08
N ALA A 49 5.18 -21.20 1.34
CA ALA A 49 6.48 -21.80 1.09
C ALA A 49 6.83 -21.87 -0.40
N ASP A 50 5.87 -22.27 -1.23
CA ASP A 50 6.09 -22.41 -2.67
C ASP A 50 6.28 -21.03 -3.34
N VAL A 51 5.47 -20.06 -2.91
CA VAL A 51 5.60 -18.67 -3.38
C VAL A 51 6.93 -18.06 -2.93
N ALA A 52 7.39 -18.35 -1.70
CA ALA A 52 8.68 -17.88 -1.21
C ALA A 52 9.86 -18.38 -2.06
N LEU A 53 9.87 -19.67 -2.41
CA LEU A 53 10.89 -20.24 -3.28
C LEU A 53 10.88 -19.62 -4.66
N LEU A 54 9.69 -19.36 -5.21
CA LEU A 54 9.55 -18.72 -6.50
C LEU A 54 10.06 -17.28 -6.48
N LEU A 55 9.69 -16.48 -5.46
CA LEU A 55 10.17 -15.11 -5.29
C LEU A 55 11.70 -15.04 -5.16
N ALA A 56 12.31 -15.94 -4.39
CA ALA A 56 13.75 -16.00 -4.24
C ALA A 56 14.45 -16.33 -5.58
N SER A 57 13.89 -17.26 -6.34
CA SER A 57 14.39 -17.59 -7.69
C SER A 57 14.29 -16.40 -8.64
N MET A 58 13.13 -15.71 -8.65
CA MET A 58 12.90 -14.54 -9.49
C MET A 58 13.85 -13.39 -9.13
N ALA A 59 14.04 -13.12 -7.84
CA ALA A 59 14.98 -12.11 -7.39
C ALA A 59 16.39 -12.38 -7.89
N LYS A 60 16.84 -13.64 -7.83
CA LYS A 60 18.16 -14.03 -8.35
C LYS A 60 18.29 -13.83 -9.87
N LYS A 61 17.25 -14.15 -10.62
CA LYS A 61 17.21 -13.90 -12.07
C LYS A 61 17.26 -12.38 -12.37
N LEU A 62 16.51 -11.60 -11.62
CA LEU A 62 16.45 -10.14 -11.75
C LEU A 62 17.81 -9.50 -11.42
N GLU A 63 18.48 -9.93 -10.33
CA GLU A 63 19.84 -9.51 -9.98
C GLU A 63 20.84 -9.77 -11.11
N ASN A 64 20.84 -11.00 -11.66
CA ASN A 64 21.73 -11.36 -12.77
C ASN A 64 21.47 -10.51 -14.02
N ARG A 65 20.21 -10.21 -14.31
CA ARG A 65 19.82 -9.36 -15.44
C ARG A 65 20.27 -7.91 -15.24
N LEU A 66 20.11 -7.37 -14.03
CA LEU A 66 20.60 -6.04 -13.66
C LEU A 66 22.11 -5.95 -13.76
N GLU A 67 22.84 -6.96 -13.29
CA GLU A 67 24.31 -7.01 -13.38
C GLU A 67 24.77 -7.01 -14.83
N LEU A 68 24.14 -7.80 -15.70
CA LEU A 68 24.45 -7.83 -17.13
C LEU A 68 24.16 -6.50 -17.84
N GLN A 69 23.11 -5.80 -17.48
CA GLN A 69 22.70 -4.56 -18.14
C GLN A 69 23.44 -3.33 -17.60
N LEU A 70 23.73 -3.29 -16.30
CA LEU A 70 24.25 -2.11 -15.62
C LEU A 70 25.70 -2.26 -15.17
N GLY A 71 26.28 -3.46 -15.30
CA GLY A 71 27.68 -3.74 -14.94
C GLY A 71 27.96 -3.68 -13.43
N LYS A 72 26.91 -3.75 -12.60
CA LYS A 72 27.00 -3.65 -11.15
C LYS A 72 26.13 -4.69 -10.46
N LYS A 73 26.65 -5.33 -9.43
CA LYS A 73 25.88 -6.25 -8.59
C LYS A 73 24.84 -5.52 -7.75
N TYR A 74 23.68 -6.13 -7.67
CA TYR A 74 22.57 -5.69 -6.83
C TYR A 74 22.11 -6.87 -5.97
N ASP A 75 21.80 -6.58 -4.71
CA ASP A 75 21.15 -7.53 -3.79
C ASP A 75 19.71 -7.06 -3.59
N ILE A 76 18.76 -7.86 -4.02
CA ILE A 76 17.34 -7.59 -3.85
C ILE A 76 16.89 -8.22 -2.52
N ASN A 77 16.86 -7.43 -1.47
CA ASN A 77 16.47 -7.84 -0.13
C ASN A 77 15.15 -7.23 0.36
N SER A 78 14.56 -6.34 -0.43
CA SER A 78 13.28 -5.69 -0.15
C SER A 78 12.47 -5.45 -1.42
N PHE A 79 11.15 -5.41 -1.29
CA PHE A 79 10.26 -5.09 -2.40
C PHE A 79 8.96 -4.43 -1.91
N TYR A 80 8.27 -3.78 -2.83
CA TYR A 80 6.92 -3.29 -2.66
C TYR A 80 5.93 -4.29 -3.26
N THR A 81 4.84 -4.55 -2.59
CA THR A 81 3.75 -5.36 -3.14
C THR A 81 2.39 -4.78 -2.79
N ALA A 82 1.45 -4.93 -3.71
CA ALA A 82 0.08 -4.55 -3.45
C ALA A 82 -0.65 -5.68 -2.71
N VAL A 83 -1.35 -5.30 -1.65
CA VAL A 83 -2.32 -6.18 -1.01
C VAL A 83 -3.60 -6.18 -1.83
N ASN A 84 -3.99 -7.33 -2.32
CA ASN A 84 -5.18 -7.51 -3.13
C ASN A 84 -6.03 -8.67 -2.56
N GLY A 85 -7.32 -8.67 -2.87
CA GLY A 85 -8.20 -9.77 -2.47
C GLY A 85 -9.68 -9.38 -2.52
N ARG A 86 -10.54 -10.36 -2.85
CA ARG A 86 -11.99 -10.15 -2.92
C ARG A 86 -12.63 -9.74 -1.60
N SER A 87 -11.95 -9.94 -0.48
CA SER A 87 -12.44 -9.56 0.84
C SER A 87 -12.17 -8.10 1.21
N LEU A 88 -11.32 -7.41 0.45
CA LEU A 88 -11.09 -5.99 0.68
C LEU A 88 -12.35 -5.19 0.38
N ARG A 89 -12.66 -4.27 1.27
CA ARG A 89 -13.81 -3.36 1.17
C ARG A 89 -13.37 -1.98 1.60
N SER A 90 -13.83 -0.98 0.86
CA SER A 90 -13.68 0.41 1.22
C SER A 90 -14.94 0.90 1.90
N VAL A 91 -14.78 1.59 3.01
CA VAL A 91 -15.85 2.29 3.72
C VAL A 91 -15.39 3.71 4.03
N ARG A 92 -16.33 4.63 4.09
CA ARG A 92 -16.05 6.01 4.52
C ARG A 92 -16.30 6.13 6.01
N GLY A 93 -15.42 6.84 6.69
CA GLY A 93 -15.56 7.23 8.08
C GLY A 93 -15.42 8.73 8.22
N ASN A 94 -16.12 9.29 9.18
CA ASN A 94 -16.03 10.70 9.55
C ASN A 94 -15.70 10.80 11.04
N VAL A 95 -14.83 11.72 11.37
CA VAL A 95 -14.52 12.05 12.77
C VAL A 95 -14.47 13.56 12.91
N SER A 96 -14.95 14.09 14.02
CA SER A 96 -14.90 15.52 14.32
C SER A 96 -14.40 15.76 15.72
N ARG A 97 -13.82 16.96 15.91
CA ARG A 97 -13.34 17.42 17.21
C ARG A 97 -13.66 18.89 17.39
N THR A 98 -14.26 19.22 18.53
CA THR A 98 -14.55 20.59 18.92
C THR A 98 -13.60 20.99 20.06
N PHE A 99 -13.01 22.18 19.96
CA PHE A 99 -12.11 22.74 20.96
C PHE A 99 -12.85 23.73 21.86
N SER A 100 -12.54 23.73 23.14
CA SER A 100 -13.11 24.69 24.11
C SER A 100 -12.70 26.15 23.84
N THR A 101 -11.52 26.32 23.25
CA THR A 101 -10.96 27.61 22.80
C THR A 101 -10.44 27.48 21.39
N SER A 102 -10.30 28.60 20.68
CA SER A 102 -9.65 28.59 19.36
C SER A 102 -8.26 27.98 19.46
N THR A 103 -8.01 26.93 18.70
CA THR A 103 -6.80 26.09 18.77
C THR A 103 -6.16 26.01 17.39
N GLU A 104 -4.85 26.13 17.35
CA GLU A 104 -4.09 25.92 16.11
C GLU A 104 -4.02 24.41 15.80
N ILE A 105 -4.40 24.05 14.58
CA ILE A 105 -4.31 22.67 14.10
C ILE A 105 -2.84 22.34 13.86
N THR A 106 -2.35 21.33 14.56
CA THR A 106 -1.00 20.78 14.41
C THR A 106 -1.06 19.39 13.77
N GLN A 107 0.10 18.86 13.34
CA GLN A 107 0.20 17.45 12.90
C GLN A 107 -0.21 16.47 14.01
N GLY A 108 -0.02 16.85 15.28
CA GLY A 108 -0.50 16.10 16.42
C GLY A 108 -2.03 15.98 16.44
N GLU A 109 -2.74 17.10 16.24
CA GLU A 109 -4.22 17.09 16.18
C GLU A 109 -4.75 16.26 15.02
N LEU A 110 -4.11 16.31 13.83
CA LEU A 110 -4.48 15.48 12.68
C LEU A 110 -4.24 13.99 12.97
N SER A 111 -3.17 13.67 13.67
CA SER A 111 -2.88 12.30 14.09
C SER A 111 -3.91 11.79 15.11
N PHE A 112 -4.36 12.64 16.04
CA PHE A 112 -5.42 12.30 16.99
C PHE A 112 -6.74 11.99 16.28
N LEU A 113 -7.19 12.80 15.34
CA LEU A 113 -8.40 12.52 14.53
C LEU A 113 -8.32 11.15 13.86
N ARG A 114 -7.18 10.83 13.26
CA ARG A 114 -6.97 9.55 12.61
C ARG A 114 -7.00 8.39 13.60
N ASN A 115 -6.44 8.56 14.81
CA ASN A 115 -6.43 7.54 15.85
C ASN A 115 -7.83 7.37 16.47
N ASP A 116 -8.55 8.46 16.73
CA ASP A 116 -9.93 8.42 17.22
C ASP A 116 -10.81 7.60 16.27
N LEU A 117 -10.71 7.86 14.95
CA LEU A 117 -11.41 7.06 13.94
C LEU A 117 -11.01 5.59 14.00
N ARG A 118 -9.71 5.31 14.14
CA ARG A 118 -9.19 3.93 14.22
C ARG A 118 -9.78 3.18 15.42
N ASP A 119 -9.92 3.85 16.54
CA ASP A 119 -10.45 3.27 17.77
C ASP A 119 -11.97 3.06 17.71
N GLU A 120 -12.68 3.90 16.92
CA GLU A 120 -14.11 3.73 16.65
C GLU A 120 -14.43 2.58 15.69
N ILE A 121 -13.46 2.11 14.89
CA ILE A 121 -13.65 1.01 13.96
C ILE A 121 -13.81 -0.30 14.75
N ASN A 122 -15.04 -0.62 15.12
CA ASN A 122 -15.37 -1.89 15.76
C ASN A 122 -15.69 -2.94 14.67
N THR A 123 -14.72 -3.77 14.33
CA THR A 123 -14.89 -4.80 13.31
C THR A 123 -14.00 -6.02 13.60
N ASP A 124 -14.45 -7.18 13.15
CA ASP A 124 -13.70 -8.43 13.12
C ASP A 124 -12.67 -8.50 11.96
N LYS A 125 -12.60 -7.43 11.16
CA LYS A 125 -11.73 -7.34 9.99
C LYS A 125 -10.44 -6.60 10.32
N ALA A 126 -9.38 -6.97 9.60
CA ALA A 126 -8.12 -6.24 9.65
C ALA A 126 -8.26 -4.88 8.94
N LEU A 127 -7.66 -3.86 9.55
CA LEU A 127 -7.54 -2.53 8.97
C LEU A 127 -6.26 -2.47 8.12
N TYR A 128 -6.43 -2.22 6.83
CA TYR A 128 -5.32 -2.13 5.86
C TYR A 128 -4.85 -0.71 5.62
N SER A 129 -5.76 0.24 5.47
CA SER A 129 -5.38 1.64 5.35
C SER A 129 -6.47 2.59 5.84
N ILE A 130 -6.05 3.78 6.26
CA ILE A 130 -6.89 4.95 6.52
C ILE A 130 -6.26 6.09 5.73
N THR A 131 -6.98 6.58 4.72
CA THR A 131 -6.54 7.68 3.86
C THR A 131 -7.47 8.86 4.04
N ASN A 132 -6.93 10.03 4.32
CA ASN A 132 -7.74 11.25 4.37
C ASN A 132 -8.24 11.61 2.98
N GLU A 133 -9.54 11.91 2.86
CA GLU A 133 -10.16 12.42 1.65
C GLU A 133 -10.29 13.95 1.73
N GLU A 134 -10.62 14.47 2.92
CA GLU A 134 -10.98 15.85 3.09
C GLU A 134 -10.94 16.28 4.55
N TYR A 135 -10.60 17.54 4.81
CA TYR A 135 -10.79 18.21 6.09
C TYR A 135 -11.86 19.29 5.99
N ILE A 136 -12.60 19.49 7.07
CA ILE A 136 -13.60 20.55 7.22
C ILE A 136 -13.23 21.31 8.50
N VAL A 137 -12.92 22.60 8.37
CA VAL A 137 -12.47 23.48 9.44
C VAL A 137 -13.48 24.62 9.60
N ASP A 138 -14.14 24.69 10.77
CA ASP A 138 -15.23 25.64 11.04
C ASP A 138 -16.29 25.69 9.93
N GLY A 139 -16.57 24.51 9.32
CA GLY A 139 -17.54 24.34 8.23
C GLY A 139 -17.00 24.55 6.82
N GLU A 140 -15.73 24.93 6.65
CA GLU A 140 -15.11 25.15 5.34
C GLU A 140 -14.21 23.97 4.93
N HIS A 141 -14.24 23.62 3.64
CA HIS A 141 -13.43 22.53 3.08
C HIS A 141 -11.97 22.97 2.88
N VAL A 142 -11.03 22.24 3.46
CA VAL A 142 -9.61 22.57 3.48
C VAL A 142 -8.77 21.35 3.11
N ARG A 143 -7.76 21.53 2.25
CA ARG A 143 -6.81 20.45 1.90
C ARG A 143 -5.69 20.31 2.91
N GLU A 144 -5.14 21.42 3.38
CA GLU A 144 -3.98 21.48 4.28
C GLU A 144 -4.34 22.31 5.52
N PRO A 145 -4.94 21.70 6.55
CA PRO A 145 -5.43 22.42 7.73
C PRO A 145 -4.32 22.78 8.72
N ASN A 146 -3.12 22.27 8.58
CA ASN A 146 -2.01 22.52 9.50
C ASN A 146 -1.69 24.01 9.62
N GLY A 147 -1.64 24.55 10.83
CA GLY A 147 -1.41 25.96 11.12
C GLY A 147 -2.67 26.83 11.13
N ILE A 148 -3.83 26.30 10.78
CA ILE A 148 -5.10 27.05 10.85
C ILE A 148 -5.60 27.05 12.31
N VAL A 149 -6.09 28.21 12.76
CA VAL A 149 -6.72 28.36 14.07
C VAL A 149 -8.23 28.19 13.93
N CYS A 150 -8.83 27.24 14.65
CA CYS A 150 -10.25 26.93 14.56
C CYS A 150 -10.87 26.54 15.90
N ARG A 151 -12.18 26.39 15.93
CA ARG A 151 -12.95 25.80 17.02
C ARG A 151 -13.44 24.41 16.74
N GLU A 152 -13.57 24.05 15.47
CA GLU A 152 -14.02 22.73 15.07
C GLU A 152 -13.22 22.24 13.87
N ILE A 153 -12.84 20.97 13.89
CA ILE A 153 -12.28 20.28 12.76
C ILE A 153 -12.99 18.95 12.59
N ALA A 154 -13.37 18.62 11.37
CA ALA A 154 -13.82 17.31 10.96
C ALA A 154 -12.93 16.78 9.84
N ALA A 155 -12.85 15.45 9.72
CA ALA A 155 -12.11 14.81 8.64
C ALA A 155 -12.91 13.63 8.08
N ASN A 156 -12.93 13.52 6.76
CA ASN A 156 -13.47 12.40 6.02
C ASN A 156 -12.33 11.49 5.61
N TYR A 157 -12.49 10.20 5.86
CA TYR A 157 -11.48 9.19 5.56
C TYR A 157 -12.04 8.07 4.72
N LEU A 158 -11.24 7.58 3.79
CA LEU A 158 -11.42 6.30 3.13
C LEU A 158 -10.69 5.23 3.93
N ILE A 159 -11.41 4.21 4.35
CA ILE A 159 -10.91 3.11 5.18
C ILE A 159 -10.96 1.84 4.34
N VAL A 160 -9.85 1.10 4.29
CA VAL A 160 -9.79 -0.21 3.63
C VAL A 160 -9.72 -1.30 4.70
N LEU A 161 -10.70 -2.18 4.68
CA LEU A 161 -10.86 -3.31 5.59
C LEU A 161 -10.80 -4.62 4.81
N GLY A 162 -10.33 -5.69 5.44
CA GLY A 162 -10.27 -7.01 4.83
C GLY A 162 -10.02 -8.13 5.83
N ARG A 163 -9.82 -9.34 5.31
CA ARG A 163 -9.44 -10.48 6.15
C ARG A 163 -7.98 -10.34 6.58
N ALA A 164 -7.69 -10.66 7.83
CA ALA A 164 -6.32 -10.61 8.38
C ALA A 164 -5.37 -11.59 7.67
N ASP A 165 -5.86 -12.75 7.22
CA ASP A 165 -5.04 -13.80 6.61
C ASP A 165 -4.36 -13.38 5.30
N ILE A 166 -4.81 -12.32 4.63
CA ILE A 166 -4.15 -11.81 3.42
C ILE A 166 -2.74 -11.34 3.76
N GLN A 167 -2.62 -10.48 4.76
CA GLN A 167 -1.33 -9.93 5.20
C GLN A 167 -0.49 -10.97 5.92
N ASP A 168 -1.10 -11.79 6.78
CA ASP A 168 -0.42 -12.85 7.53
C ASP A 168 0.25 -13.88 6.60
N ASN A 169 -0.46 -14.31 5.54
CA ASN A 169 0.10 -15.27 4.60
C ASN A 169 1.21 -14.66 3.74
N LEU A 170 1.09 -13.38 3.42
CA LEU A 170 2.15 -12.67 2.70
C LEU A 170 3.38 -12.48 3.59
N ALA A 171 3.22 -12.11 4.86
CA ALA A 171 4.32 -12.05 5.84
C ALA A 171 5.02 -13.41 5.98
N LYS A 172 4.26 -14.50 6.12
CA LYS A 172 4.82 -15.87 6.17
C LYS A 172 5.59 -16.25 4.90
N CYS A 173 5.18 -15.72 3.74
CA CYS A 173 5.90 -15.93 2.49
C CYS A 173 7.27 -15.24 2.53
N VAL A 174 7.31 -14.00 3.01
CA VAL A 174 8.55 -13.21 3.13
C VAL A 174 9.50 -13.82 4.15
N ASP A 175 9.01 -14.17 5.34
CA ASP A 175 9.81 -14.79 6.41
C ASP A 175 10.48 -16.09 5.96
N ARG A 176 9.87 -16.83 5.03
CA ARG A 176 10.40 -18.07 4.48
C ARG A 176 11.36 -17.86 3.32
N ALA A 177 11.27 -16.73 2.65
CA ALA A 177 12.21 -16.36 1.61
C ALA A 177 13.42 -15.66 2.26
N VAL A 178 14.38 -16.42 2.73
CA VAL A 178 15.57 -15.97 3.52
C VAL A 178 16.29 -14.76 2.91
N GLN A 179 16.09 -14.51 1.62
CA GLN A 179 16.70 -13.40 0.90
C GLN A 179 16.08 -12.03 1.27
N PHE A 180 14.80 -12.00 1.63
CA PHE A 180 14.10 -10.74 1.89
C PHE A 180 14.10 -10.42 3.37
N THR A 181 14.56 -9.23 3.71
CA THR A 181 14.61 -8.70 5.08
C THR A 181 13.51 -7.67 5.33
N ASP A 182 12.94 -7.12 4.26
CA ASP A 182 11.90 -6.10 4.37
C ASP A 182 10.92 -6.18 3.20
N VAL A 183 9.63 -6.00 3.49
CA VAL A 183 8.58 -5.92 2.50
C VAL A 183 7.63 -4.78 2.83
N ASN A 184 7.49 -3.87 1.89
CA ASN A 184 6.57 -2.77 1.98
C ASN A 184 5.22 -3.18 1.39
N TYR A 185 4.22 -3.28 2.25
CA TYR A 185 2.85 -3.58 1.85
C TYR A 185 2.10 -2.29 1.56
N GLU A 186 1.60 -2.18 0.33
CA GLU A 186 0.73 -1.09 -0.07
C GLU A 186 -0.63 -1.65 -0.44
N THR A 187 -1.68 -1.12 0.16
CA THR A 187 -3.01 -1.29 -0.40
C THR A 187 -3.11 -0.38 -1.62
N LEU A 188 -3.45 -0.95 -2.77
CA LEU A 188 -3.92 -0.13 -3.87
C LEU A 188 -5.18 0.57 -3.39
N ALA A 189 -5.01 1.78 -2.88
CA ALA A 189 -6.14 2.58 -2.46
C ALA A 189 -7.07 2.74 -3.66
N PRO A 190 -8.39 2.61 -3.48
CA PRO A 190 -9.36 2.88 -4.55
C PRO A 190 -9.12 4.22 -5.26
N ILE A 191 -8.58 5.21 -4.54
CA ILE A 191 -8.17 6.50 -5.09
C ILE A 191 -7.05 6.36 -6.12
N ALA A 192 -6.00 5.56 -5.83
CA ALA A 192 -4.90 5.36 -6.77
C ALA A 192 -5.37 4.59 -8.03
N MET A 193 -6.32 3.67 -7.87
CA MET A 193 -6.95 2.99 -9.00
C MET A 193 -7.83 3.96 -9.81
N ALA A 194 -8.59 4.81 -9.14
CA ALA A 194 -9.38 5.84 -9.79
C ALA A 194 -8.50 6.83 -10.56
N ASP A 195 -7.38 7.26 -9.98
CA ASP A 195 -6.40 8.12 -10.63
C ASP A 195 -5.79 7.51 -11.88
N ALA A 196 -5.60 6.19 -11.90
CA ALA A 196 -5.04 5.49 -13.04
C ALA A 196 -6.05 5.24 -14.18
N VAL A 197 -7.34 5.19 -13.88
CA VAL A 197 -8.40 4.72 -14.80
C VAL A 197 -9.36 5.85 -15.20
N LEU A 198 -9.67 6.79 -14.29
CA LEU A 198 -10.62 7.86 -14.54
C LEU A 198 -9.95 9.06 -15.19
N THR A 199 -10.68 9.73 -16.09
CA THR A 199 -10.27 11.00 -16.66
C THR A 199 -10.41 12.14 -15.63
N ALA A 200 -9.86 13.31 -15.94
CA ALA A 200 -10.01 14.48 -15.06
C ALA A 200 -11.47 14.90 -14.86
N ASP A 201 -12.33 14.61 -15.83
CA ASP A 201 -13.77 14.96 -15.77
C ASP A 201 -14.59 13.95 -14.96
N ASP A 202 -14.02 12.73 -14.71
CA ASP A 202 -14.64 11.67 -13.93
C ASP A 202 -14.25 11.72 -12.44
N LYS A 203 -13.27 12.56 -12.07
CA LYS A 203 -12.74 12.76 -10.72
C LYS A 203 -13.42 13.95 -10.06
#